data_826f94c237e20a794799efb72d949226
#
_entry.id   826f94c237e20a794799efb72d949226
#
_cell.length_a   1.000
_cell.length_b   1.000
_cell.length_c   1.000
_cell.angle_alpha   90.00
_cell.angle_beta   90.00
_cell.angle_gamma   90.00
#
_symmetry.space_group_name_H-M   'P 1'
#
loop_
_entity.id
_entity.type
_entity.pdbx_description
1 polymer ?
#
loop_
_entity_poly.entity_id
_entity_poly.type
_entity_poly.pdbx_seq_one_letter_code
_entity_poly.pdbx_strand_id
1 'polypeptide(L)' 'MEITYDKDADAMYIELCHGKFNRNKKIDDLTILDLDAKGNILGIEFLDVSKRIPPKELLLHVKNLKVAAE' A
#
# COMPACT_ATOMS: atom_id res chain seq x y z
N MET A 1 -8.18 -6.41 6.82
CA MET A 1 -7.00 -5.85 6.15
C MET A 1 -7.00 -6.26 4.69
N GLU A 2 -6.75 -5.34 3.81
CA GLU A 2 -6.74 -5.61 2.38
C GLU A 2 -5.44 -5.12 1.76
N ILE A 3 -4.88 -5.91 0.87
CA ILE A 3 -3.65 -5.56 0.15
C ILE A 3 -3.99 -5.48 -1.33
N THR A 4 -3.69 -4.35 -1.95
CA THR A 4 -3.97 -4.10 -3.35
C THR A 4 -2.67 -3.70 -4.06
N TYR A 5 -2.42 -4.26 -5.23
CA TYR A 5 -1.27 -3.90 -6.04
C TYR A 5 -1.77 -3.33 -7.37
N ASP A 6 -1.32 -2.12 -7.70
CA ASP A 6 -1.60 -1.45 -8.95
C ASP A 6 -0.39 -1.64 -9.87
N LYS A 7 -0.55 -2.46 -10.91
CA LYS A 7 0.55 -2.77 -11.84
C LYS A 7 1.02 -1.55 -12.61
N ASP A 8 0.10 -0.67 -12.97
CA ASP A 8 0.46 0.47 -13.79
C ASP A 8 1.26 1.50 -13.02
N ALA A 9 0.90 1.71 -11.78
CA ALA A 9 1.62 2.63 -10.90
C ALA A 9 2.79 1.96 -10.20
N ASP A 10 2.88 0.64 -10.24
CA ASP A 10 3.86 -0.15 -9.49
C ASP A 10 3.79 0.20 -8.01
N ALA A 11 2.59 0.30 -7.49
CA ALA A 11 2.33 0.71 -6.12
C ALA A 11 1.48 -0.33 -5.39
N MET A 12 1.80 -0.55 -4.13
CA MET A 12 1.02 -1.44 -3.26
C MET A 12 0.40 -0.63 -2.15
N TYR A 13 -0.85 -0.92 -1.83
CA TYR A 13 -1.53 -0.30 -0.70
C TYR A 13 -1.98 -1.38 0.27
N ILE A 14 -1.67 -1.20 1.54
CA ILE A 14 -2.14 -2.06 2.60
C ILE A 14 -3.12 -1.27 3.45
N GLU A 15 -4.39 -1.65 3.39
CA GLU A 15 -5.40 -1.01 4.22
C GLU A 15 -5.43 -1.71 5.58
N LEU A 16 -5.11 -0.99 6.64
CA LEU A 16 -5.08 -1.53 7.99
C LEU A 16 -6.43 -1.45 8.66
N CYS A 17 -7.13 -0.34 8.46
CA CYS A 17 -8.47 -0.18 9.00
C CYS A 17 -9.24 0.84 8.18
N HIS A 18 -10.55 0.79 8.29
CA HIS A 18 -11.40 1.77 7.65
C HIS A 18 -11.43 3.03 8.51
N GLY A 19 -11.52 4.16 7.84
CA GLY A 19 -11.60 5.43 8.53
C GLY A 19 -11.65 6.57 7.53
N LYS A 20 -11.73 7.78 8.05
CA LYS A 20 -11.80 8.95 7.19
C LYS A 20 -10.41 9.51 6.98
N PHE A 21 -9.95 9.46 5.73
CA PHE A 21 -8.65 9.99 5.37
C PHE A 21 -8.55 11.48 5.70
N ASN A 22 -7.45 11.89 6.28
CA ASN A 22 -7.18 13.29 6.57
C ASN A 22 -5.91 13.77 5.86
N ARG A 23 -4.80 13.05 6.04
CA ARG A 23 -3.54 13.49 5.46
C ARG A 23 -2.58 12.33 5.25
N ASN A 24 -1.58 12.57 4.41
CA ASN A 24 -0.48 11.63 4.20
C ASN A 24 0.72 12.01 5.07
N LYS A 25 1.53 11.02 5.36
CA LYS A 25 2.83 11.24 6.00
C LYS A 25 3.86 10.39 5.29
N LYS A 26 4.86 11.02 4.68
CA LYS A 26 5.94 10.29 4.04
C LYS A 26 6.91 9.76 5.09
N ILE A 27 7.16 8.46 5.05
CA ILE A 27 8.19 7.84 5.89
C ILE A 27 9.53 7.97 5.16
N ASP A 28 9.51 7.69 3.85
CA ASP A 28 10.63 7.93 2.97
C ASP A 28 10.05 8.18 1.57
N ASP A 29 10.90 8.31 0.56
CA ASP A 29 10.44 8.66 -0.77
C ASP A 29 9.52 7.62 -1.38
N LEU A 30 9.57 6.40 -0.88
CA LEU A 30 8.81 5.28 -1.45
C LEU A 30 7.78 4.68 -0.50
N THR A 31 7.58 5.27 0.68
CA THR A 31 6.65 4.76 1.68
C THR A 31 5.84 5.90 2.27
N ILE A 32 4.52 5.80 2.14
CA ILE A 32 3.61 6.87 2.55
C ILE A 32 2.53 6.29 3.45
N LEU A 33 2.28 6.94 4.58
CA LEU A 33 1.17 6.58 5.47
C LEU A 33 -0.05 7.43 5.16
N ASP A 34 -1.23 6.81 5.27
CA ASP A 34 -2.50 7.54 5.24
C ASP A 34 -3.00 7.63 6.67
N LEU A 35 -3.32 8.82 7.12
CA LEU A 35 -3.71 9.08 8.49
C LEU A 35 -5.11 9.70 8.56
N ASP A 36 -5.81 9.42 9.65
CA ASP A 36 -7.05 10.13 9.95
C ASP A 36 -6.74 11.43 10.71
N ALA A 37 -7.77 12.16 11.09
CA ALA A 37 -7.60 13.45 11.76
C ALA A 37 -6.91 13.32 13.12
N LYS A 38 -7.00 12.15 13.74
CA LYS A 38 -6.39 11.90 15.05
C LYS A 38 -4.98 11.36 14.95
N GLY A 39 -4.49 11.13 13.73
CA GLY A 39 -3.17 10.58 13.52
C GLY A 39 -3.10 9.07 13.51
N ASN A 40 -4.25 8.38 13.52
CA ASN A 40 -4.26 6.94 13.40
C ASN A 40 -3.90 6.54 11.97
N ILE A 41 -3.15 5.45 11.83
CA ILE A 41 -2.73 4.96 10.52
C ILE A 41 -3.85 4.13 9.92
N LEU A 42 -4.37 4.59 8.78
CA LEU A 42 -5.41 3.88 8.04
C LEU A 42 -4.83 2.88 7.06
N GLY A 43 -3.70 3.23 6.48
CA GLY A 43 -3.06 2.37 5.50
C GLY A 43 -1.66 2.84 5.17
N ILE A 44 -0.97 2.01 4.39
CA ILE A 44 0.42 2.25 3.99
C ILE A 44 0.52 2.05 2.49
N GLU A 45 1.11 3.02 1.79
CA GLU A 45 1.38 2.92 0.37
C GLU A 45 2.86 2.73 0.13
N PHE A 46 3.20 1.73 -0.68
CA PHE A 46 4.57 1.46 -1.10
C PHE A 46 4.71 1.73 -2.58
N LEU A 47 5.67 2.56 -2.96
CA LEU A 47 5.96 2.89 -4.35
C LEU A 47 7.12 2.04 -4.86
N ASP A 48 7.24 1.92 -6.18
CA ASP A 48 8.30 1.14 -6.83
C ASP A 48 8.40 -0.27 -6.27
N VAL A 49 7.27 -0.91 -6.08
CA VAL A 49 7.18 -2.20 -5.40
C VAL A 49 8.01 -3.28 -6.10
N SER A 50 7.99 -3.31 -7.44
CA SER A 50 8.70 -4.33 -8.19
C SER A 50 10.22 -4.24 -8.01
N LYS A 51 10.72 -3.08 -7.62
CA LYS A 51 12.15 -2.90 -7.33
C LYS A 51 12.49 -3.28 -5.91
N ARG A 52 11.49 -3.36 -5.04
CA ARG A 52 11.67 -3.66 -3.62
C ARG A 52 11.33 -5.11 -3.31
N ILE A 53 10.30 -5.63 -3.96
CA ILE A 53 9.84 -7.00 -3.78
C ILE A 53 9.65 -7.59 -5.18
N PRO A 54 10.42 -8.61 -5.55
CA PRO A 54 10.24 -9.24 -6.86
C PRO A 54 8.79 -9.72 -7.02
N PRO A 55 8.16 -9.51 -8.17
CA PRO A 55 6.75 -9.91 -8.37
C PRO A 55 6.50 -11.38 -8.06
N LYS A 56 7.46 -12.24 -8.35
CA LYS A 56 7.33 -13.66 -8.06
C LYS A 56 7.18 -13.90 -6.56
N GLU A 57 7.98 -13.23 -5.74
CA GLU A 57 7.89 -13.39 -4.29
C GLU A 57 6.60 -12.78 -3.74
N LEU A 58 6.19 -11.65 -4.30
CA LEU A 58 4.95 -11.01 -3.89
C LEU A 58 3.77 -11.95 -4.06
N LEU A 59 3.68 -12.62 -5.21
CA LEU A 59 2.57 -13.53 -5.49
C LEU A 59 2.63 -14.81 -4.65
N LEU A 60 3.83 -15.24 -4.26
CA LEU A 60 3.98 -16.45 -3.47
C LEU A 60 3.70 -16.25 -1.98
N HIS A 61 4.01 -15.09 -1.46
CA HIS A 61 4.00 -14.85 -0.01
C HIS A 61 2.86 -13.98 0.49
N VAL A 62 2.15 -13.29 -0.40
CA VAL A 62 1.03 -12.44 0.02
C VAL A 62 -0.27 -13.11 -0.38
N LYS A 63 -1.02 -13.56 0.63
CA LYS A 63 -2.34 -14.14 0.41
C LYS A 63 -3.36 -13.01 0.33
N ASN A 64 -4.42 -13.26 -0.43
CA ASN A 64 -5.51 -12.29 -0.59
C ASN A 64 -5.07 -10.99 -1.26
N LEU A 65 -3.98 -11.07 -2.02
CA LEU A 65 -3.54 -9.92 -2.79
C LEU A 65 -4.53 -9.64 -3.92
N LYS A 66 -4.99 -8.42 -3.99
CA LYS A 66 -5.82 -7.97 -5.10
C LYS A 66 -4.95 -7.16 -6.04
N VAL A 67 -4.91 -7.57 -7.31
CA VAL A 67 -4.18 -6.83 -8.32
C VAL A 67 -5.16 -5.93 -9.03
N ALA A 68 -4.99 -4.62 -8.86
CA ALA A 68 -5.82 -3.65 -9.54
C ALA A 68 -5.37 -3.55 -10.98
N ALA A 69 -6.30 -3.76 -11.90
CA ALA A 69 -6.01 -3.60 -13.31
C ALA A 69 -6.62 -2.30 -13.73
N GLU A 70 -5.91 -1.54 -14.49
CA GLU A 70 -6.43 -0.37 -14.97
C GLU A 70 -7.26 -0.51 -16.08
#